data_77c356eb0c6fd904f4506c605091c61e
#
_entry.id   77c356eb0c6fd904f4506c605091c61e
#
_cell.length_a   1.000
_cell.length_b   1.000
_cell.length_c   1.000
_cell.angle_alpha   90.00
_cell.angle_beta   90.00
_cell.angle_gamma   90.00
#
_symmetry.space_group_name_H-M   'P 1'
#
loop_
_entity.id
_entity.type
_entity.pdbx_description
1 polymer ?
#
loop_
_entity_poly.entity_id
_entity_poly.type
_entity_poly.pdbx_seq_one_letter_code
_entity_poly.pdbx_strand_id
1 'polypeptide(L)'
;LDEKFGLSSQLRRAAISVSSNIAEGSTRLSKSDQARFYQIAFGSLMEVLNQLIVASDLGFFDAQLLSEIRNEIESIGRMLNSLHQSTDTPRPF
;
A
#
# COMPACT_ATOMS: atom_id res chain seq x y z
N LEU A 1 12.34 20.70 7.55
CA LEU A 1 12.37 20.63 6.09
C LEU A 1 12.79 19.24 5.60
N ASP A 2 13.91 18.76 6.18
CA ASP A 2 14.46 17.49 5.72
C ASP A 2 13.56 16.32 6.03
N GLU A 3 12.95 16.30 7.21
CA GLU A 3 12.01 15.26 7.58
C GLU A 3 10.79 15.25 6.66
N LYS A 4 10.22 16.42 6.42
CA LYS A 4 9.03 16.53 5.56
C LYS A 4 9.35 16.11 4.14
N PHE A 5 10.50 16.53 3.61
CA PHE A 5 10.93 16.15 2.27
C PHE A 5 11.19 14.64 2.19
N GLY A 6 11.89 14.09 3.20
CA GLY A 6 12.18 12.66 3.26
C GLY A 6 10.91 11.82 3.30
N LEU A 7 9.94 12.21 4.14
CA LEU A 7 8.67 11.51 4.23
C LEU A 7 7.89 11.58 2.92
N SER A 8 7.84 12.77 2.28
CA SER A 8 7.15 12.93 1.00
C SER A 8 7.75 12.04 -0.08
N SER A 9 9.08 11.96 -0.12
CA SER A 9 9.78 11.13 -1.10
C SER A 9 9.50 9.65 -0.88
N GLN A 10 9.56 9.19 0.37
CA GLN A 10 9.29 7.80 0.71
C GLN A 10 7.83 7.44 0.46
N LEU A 11 6.91 8.34 0.80
CA LEU A 11 5.49 8.14 0.59
C LEU A 11 5.18 7.97 -0.90
N ARG A 12 5.78 8.83 -1.73
CA ARG A 12 5.58 8.76 -3.18
C ARG A 12 6.09 7.44 -3.73
N ARG A 13 7.26 6.99 -3.29
CA ARG A 13 7.83 5.72 -3.74
C ARG A 13 6.97 4.54 -3.32
N ALA A 14 6.47 4.55 -2.09
CA ALA A 14 5.59 3.49 -1.61
C ALA A 14 4.27 3.47 -2.39
N ALA A 15 3.70 4.63 -2.68
CA ALA A 15 2.46 4.71 -3.45
C ALA A 15 2.65 4.20 -4.89
N ILE A 16 3.76 4.55 -5.52
CA ILE A 16 4.10 4.05 -6.86
C ILE A 16 4.26 2.53 -6.81
N SER A 17 4.89 2.01 -5.76
CA SER A 17 5.08 0.57 -5.61
C SER A 17 3.74 -0.18 -5.52
N VAL A 18 2.73 0.40 -4.84
CA VAL A 18 1.40 -0.22 -4.80
C VAL A 18 0.85 -0.39 -6.21
N SER A 19 0.76 0.69 -6.97
CA SER A 19 0.15 0.64 -8.30
C SER A 19 0.97 -0.17 -9.29
N SER A 20 2.30 -0.06 -9.25
CA SER A 20 3.19 -0.79 -10.15
C SER A 20 3.08 -2.30 -9.93
N ASN A 21 3.00 -2.75 -8.69
CA ASN A 21 2.92 -4.17 -8.40
C ASN A 21 1.54 -4.75 -8.70
N ILE A 22 0.48 -3.96 -8.57
CA ILE A 22 -0.84 -4.40 -9.02
C ILE A 22 -0.83 -4.60 -10.54
N ALA A 23 -0.31 -3.63 -11.28
CA ALA A 23 -0.24 -3.72 -12.74
C ALA A 23 0.62 -4.91 -13.16
N GLU A 24 1.77 -5.07 -12.54
CA GLU A 24 2.69 -6.16 -12.85
C GLU A 24 2.02 -7.52 -12.59
N GLY A 25 1.37 -7.67 -11.43
CA GLY A 25 0.69 -8.92 -11.07
C GLY A 25 -0.42 -9.27 -12.04
N SER A 26 -1.16 -8.27 -12.52
CA SER A 26 -2.28 -8.51 -13.44
C SER A 26 -1.83 -9.04 -14.80
N THR A 27 -0.56 -8.86 -15.18
CA THR A 27 -0.02 -9.31 -16.45
C THR A 27 0.69 -10.66 -16.36
N ARG A 28 0.89 -11.19 -15.16
CA ARG A 28 1.60 -12.45 -14.99
C ARG A 28 0.74 -13.63 -15.39
N LEU A 29 1.36 -14.65 -15.98
CA LEU A 29 0.66 -15.82 -16.48
C LEU A 29 0.36 -16.83 -15.38
N SER A 30 1.27 -16.99 -14.41
CA SER A 30 1.07 -17.96 -13.35
C SER A 30 0.37 -17.30 -12.15
N LYS A 31 -0.49 -18.07 -11.52
CA LYS A 31 -1.19 -17.63 -10.31
C LYS A 31 -0.22 -17.33 -9.17
N SER A 32 0.83 -18.12 -9.07
CA SER A 32 1.87 -17.94 -8.04
C SER A 32 2.58 -16.60 -8.22
N ASP A 33 2.93 -16.23 -9.45
CA ASP A 33 3.55 -14.94 -9.72
C ASP A 33 2.58 -13.79 -9.46
N GLN A 34 1.32 -13.92 -9.85
CA GLN A 34 0.30 -12.93 -9.54
C GLN A 34 0.22 -12.68 -8.04
N ALA A 35 0.14 -13.75 -7.26
CA ALA A 35 0.04 -13.65 -5.80
C ALA A 35 1.24 -12.91 -5.21
N ARG A 36 2.44 -13.19 -5.73
CA ARG A 36 3.67 -12.55 -5.24
C ARG A 36 3.62 -11.04 -5.43
N PHE A 37 3.18 -10.57 -6.59
CA PHE A 37 3.10 -9.14 -6.86
C PHE A 37 2.00 -8.47 -6.03
N TYR A 38 0.86 -9.12 -5.84
CA TYR A 38 -0.21 -8.58 -4.99
C TYR A 38 0.23 -8.50 -3.52
N GLN A 39 1.04 -9.46 -3.07
CA GLN A 39 1.62 -9.43 -1.73
C GLN A 39 2.56 -8.23 -1.55
N ILE A 40 3.41 -7.97 -2.54
CA ILE A 40 4.30 -6.82 -2.51
C ILE A 40 3.49 -5.52 -2.49
N ALA A 41 2.43 -5.45 -3.30
CA ALA A 41 1.56 -4.28 -3.32
C ALA A 41 0.92 -4.03 -1.95
N PHE A 42 0.46 -5.10 -1.28
CA PHE A 42 -0.13 -4.96 0.06
C PHE A 42 0.89 -4.44 1.06
N GLY A 43 2.11 -4.97 1.03
CA GLY A 43 3.19 -4.49 1.90
C GLY A 43 3.50 -3.02 1.67
N SER A 44 3.52 -2.59 0.40
CA SER A 44 3.73 -1.19 0.05
C SER A 44 2.59 -0.31 0.54
N LEU A 45 1.35 -0.81 0.50
CA LEU A 45 0.19 -0.08 1.01
C LEU A 45 0.30 0.13 2.52
N MET A 46 0.74 -0.89 3.25
CA MET A 46 0.95 -0.76 4.69
C MET A 46 2.07 0.23 5.00
N GLU A 47 3.07 0.29 4.14
CA GLU A 47 4.13 1.28 4.26
C GLU A 47 3.60 2.71 4.04
N VAL A 48 2.70 2.91 3.08
CA VAL A 48 2.00 4.19 2.89
C VAL A 48 1.28 4.59 4.17
N LEU A 49 0.53 3.67 4.76
CA LEU A 49 -0.20 3.95 6.00
C LEU A 49 0.76 4.32 7.12
N ASN A 50 1.84 3.58 7.30
CA ASN A 50 2.81 3.86 8.33
C ASN A 50 3.43 5.25 8.17
N GLN A 51 3.79 5.62 6.94
CA GLN A 51 4.35 6.94 6.64
C GLN A 51 3.37 8.05 6.99
N LEU A 52 2.08 7.84 6.70
CA LEU A 52 1.05 8.82 7.01
C LEU A 52 0.84 8.97 8.51
N ILE A 53 0.88 7.87 9.25
CA ILE A 53 0.79 7.92 10.72
C ILE A 53 1.95 8.72 11.29
N VAL A 54 3.18 8.45 10.83
CA VAL A 54 4.36 9.19 11.28
C VAL A 54 4.23 10.67 10.95
N ALA A 55 3.79 11.00 9.73
CA ALA A 55 3.62 12.39 9.31
C ALA A 55 2.58 13.11 10.18
N SER A 56 1.49 12.43 10.52
CA SER A 56 0.48 12.99 11.41
C SER A 56 1.03 13.22 12.83
N ASP A 57 1.80 12.27 13.33
CA ASP A 57 2.44 12.40 14.64
C ASP A 57 3.43 13.56 14.69
N LEU A 58 4.07 13.85 13.57
CA LEU A 58 4.99 14.99 13.44
C LEU A 58 4.27 16.32 13.19
N GLY A 59 2.94 16.29 13.10
CA GLY A 59 2.15 17.50 12.96
C GLY A 59 2.04 18.03 11.54
N PHE A 60 2.36 17.23 10.51
CA PHE A 60 2.30 17.68 9.13
C PHE A 60 0.87 17.78 8.60
N PHE A 61 -0.07 17.06 9.21
CA PHE A 61 -1.50 17.19 8.94
C PHE A 61 -2.29 16.63 10.14
N ASP A 62 -3.59 16.93 10.19
CA ASP A 62 -4.37 16.62 11.39
C ASP A 62 -4.90 15.18 11.41
N ALA A 63 -5.37 14.77 12.59
CA ALA A 63 -5.85 13.42 12.81
C ALA A 63 -7.13 13.11 12.05
N GLN A 64 -7.95 14.13 11.78
CA GLN A 64 -9.18 13.95 11.01
C GLN A 64 -8.86 13.50 9.58
N LEU A 65 -7.91 14.16 8.93
CA LEU A 65 -7.49 13.80 7.59
C LEU A 65 -6.85 12.40 7.58
N LEU A 66 -6.06 12.08 8.60
CA LEU A 66 -5.47 10.74 8.73
C LEU A 66 -6.56 9.68 8.78
N SER A 67 -7.62 9.91 9.57
CA SER A 67 -8.73 8.97 9.71
C SER A 67 -9.41 8.73 8.36
N GLU A 68 -9.65 9.78 7.60
CA GLU A 68 -10.30 9.68 6.29
C GLU A 68 -9.45 8.87 5.31
N ILE A 69 -8.15 9.18 5.25
CA ILE A 69 -7.22 8.48 4.35
C ILE A 69 -7.07 7.02 4.77
N ARG A 70 -7.01 6.77 6.09
CA ARG A 70 -6.90 5.42 6.61
C ARG A 70 -8.06 4.54 6.17
N ASN A 71 -9.28 5.08 6.17
CA ASN A 71 -10.45 4.34 5.69
C ASN A 71 -10.31 3.95 4.23
N GLU A 72 -9.78 4.84 3.40
CA GLU A 72 -9.54 4.54 1.99
C GLU A 72 -8.46 3.48 1.81
N ILE A 73 -7.38 3.56 2.59
CA ILE A 73 -6.31 2.57 2.55
C ILE A 73 -6.82 1.20 2.94
N GLU A 74 -7.67 1.12 3.96
CA GLU A 74 -8.26 -0.14 4.38
C GLU A 74 -9.15 -0.73 3.30
N SER A 75 -9.88 0.11 2.58
CA SER A 75 -10.68 -0.32 1.43
C SER A 75 -9.82 -0.91 0.33
N ILE A 76 -8.71 -0.24 0.00
CA ILE A 76 -7.76 -0.75 -1.01
C ILE A 76 -7.16 -2.08 -0.54
N GLY A 77 -6.84 -2.17 0.75
CA GLY A 77 -6.30 -3.41 1.33
C GLY A 77 -7.25 -4.59 1.16
N ARG A 78 -8.55 -4.36 1.37
CA ARG A 78 -9.56 -5.41 1.15
C ARG A 78 -9.62 -5.82 -0.32
N MET A 79 -9.52 -4.86 -1.24
CA MET A 79 -9.50 -5.18 -2.68
C MET A 79 -8.26 -5.98 -3.05
N LEU A 80 -7.10 -5.65 -2.50
CA LEU A 80 -5.87 -6.40 -2.73
C LEU A 80 -5.97 -7.82 -2.18
N ASN A 81 -6.57 -7.98 -1.01
CA ASN A 81 -6.80 -9.32 -0.45
C ASN A 81 -7.72 -10.14 -1.37
N SER A 82 -8.75 -9.52 -1.93
CA SER A 82 -9.62 -10.21 -2.89
C SER A 82 -8.86 -10.64 -4.14
N LEU A 83 -7.99 -9.78 -4.66
CA LEU A 83 -7.14 -10.14 -5.80
C LEU A 83 -6.22 -11.31 -5.46
N HIS A 84 -5.62 -11.28 -4.28
CA HIS A 84 -4.75 -12.36 -3.84
C HIS A 84 -5.52 -13.69 -3.71
N GLN A 85 -6.73 -13.64 -3.15
CA GLN A 85 -7.58 -14.81 -3.05
C GLN A 85 -7.91 -15.41 -4.42
N SER A 86 -8.08 -14.55 -5.43
CA SER A 86 -8.41 -15.02 -6.79
C SER A 86 -7.29 -15.85 -7.41
N THR A 87 -6.09 -15.84 -6.83
CA THR A 87 -4.97 -16.65 -7.30
C THR A 87 -4.97 -18.07 -6.77
N ASP A 88 -5.87 -18.40 -5.83
CA ASP A 88 -5.93 -19.69 -5.14
C ASP A 88 -4.63 -20.03 -4.40
N THR A 89 -3.88 -19.01 -4.01
CA THR A 89 -2.62 -19.15 -3.29
C THR A 89 -2.86 -18.81 -1.81
N PRO A 90 -2.28 -19.56 -0.85
CA PRO A 90 -2.44 -19.23 0.56
C PRO A 90 -2.02 -17.80 0.84
N ARG A 91 -2.83 -17.08 1.62
CA ARG A 91 -2.55 -15.69 1.94
C ARG A 91 -1.51 -15.59 3.04
N PRO A 92 -0.46 -14.77 2.82
CA PRO A 92 0.58 -14.57 3.83
C PRO A 92 0.19 -13.52 4.86
N PHE A 93 -0.93 -12.84 4.67
CA PHE A 93 -1.34 -11.74 5.55
C PHE A 93 -2.84 -11.76 5.81
#